data_b03a52fc3533abc3daa8c7b4f385cc9c
#
_entry.id   b03a52fc3533abc3daa8c7b4f385cc9c
#
_cell.length_a   1.000
_cell.length_b   1.000
_cell.length_c   1.000
_cell.angle_alpha   90.00
_cell.angle_beta   90.00
_cell.angle_gamma   90.00
#
_symmetry.space_group_name_H-M   'P 1'
#
loop_
_entity.id
_entity.type
_entity.pdbx_description
1 polymer ?
#
loop_
_entity_poly.entity_id
_entity_poly.type
_entity_poly.pdbx_seq_one_letter_code
_entity_poly.pdbx_strand_id
1 'polypeptide(L)'
;MYMHFIMDGQSLSTGHQSYPTLSTENVPGNYMISNQVWINYGNLHRKQLNPLVGNIAIPFRQGKDVMSRSAGTFAESPLVGAVNYVRLKKPKMDKIIATSVGFSGASVEELSKESETRTHYKDFETAVSLASQITEIQGDFVQCPVIFWMQGEFNYGTANPEKGLKKNEPN
;
A
#
# COMPACT_ATOMS: atom_id res chain seq x y z
N MET A 1 -22.27 2.71 -4.40
CA MET A 1 -21.41 2.24 -3.29
C MET A 1 -19.98 2.10 -3.78
N TYR A 2 -19.01 2.21 -2.87
CA TYR A 2 -17.61 1.93 -3.14
C TYR A 2 -17.13 0.75 -2.29
N MET A 3 -16.17 -0.01 -2.82
CA MET A 3 -15.43 -1.03 -2.09
C MET A 3 -14.00 -0.56 -1.93
N HIS A 4 -13.50 -0.50 -0.72
CA HIS A 4 -12.13 -0.10 -0.44
C HIS A 4 -11.27 -1.35 -0.25
N PHE A 5 -10.39 -1.61 -1.18
CA PHE A 5 -9.41 -2.69 -1.10
C PHE A 5 -8.11 -2.11 -0.58
N ILE A 6 -7.64 -2.61 0.53
CA ILE A 6 -6.44 -2.12 1.19
C ILE A 6 -5.37 -3.21 1.14
N MET A 7 -4.15 -2.83 0.81
CA MET A 7 -2.99 -3.70 0.96
C MET A 7 -2.08 -3.14 2.03
N ASP A 8 -1.78 -3.95 3.02
CA ASP A 8 -0.84 -3.63 4.08
C ASP A 8 0.32 -4.62 4.09
N GLY A 9 1.41 -4.26 4.74
CA GLY A 9 2.62 -5.06 4.80
C GLY A 9 3.88 -4.23 4.72
N GLN A 10 4.92 -4.79 4.11
CA GLN A 10 6.19 -4.09 3.97
C GLN A 10 6.49 -3.70 2.50
N SER A 11 7.76 -3.60 2.12
CA SER A 11 8.20 -3.06 0.82
C SER A 11 7.48 -3.62 -0.40
N LEU A 12 7.21 -4.92 -0.44
CA LEU A 12 6.51 -5.54 -1.56
C LEU A 12 5.06 -5.06 -1.68
N SER A 13 4.39 -4.76 -0.58
CA SER A 13 3.02 -4.25 -0.59
C SER A 13 2.91 -2.86 -1.20
N THR A 14 3.96 -2.05 -1.06
CA THR A 14 3.98 -0.65 -1.51
C THR A 14 4.33 -0.47 -2.99
N GLY A 15 4.84 -1.52 -3.63
CA GLY A 15 5.40 -1.42 -4.98
C GLY A 15 6.86 -0.96 -5.01
N HIS A 16 7.59 -1.15 -3.90
CA HIS A 16 9.01 -0.83 -3.85
C HIS A 16 9.80 -1.72 -4.84
N GLN A 17 10.63 -1.10 -5.66
CA GLN A 17 11.42 -1.74 -6.72
C GLN A 17 10.59 -2.42 -7.84
N SER A 18 9.32 -2.15 -7.95
CA SER A 18 8.43 -2.73 -8.97
C SER A 18 8.41 -1.90 -10.26
N TYR A 19 9.56 -1.65 -10.83
CA TYR A 19 9.70 -0.92 -12.09
C TYR A 19 10.04 -1.90 -13.24
N PRO A 20 9.54 -1.68 -14.47
CA PRO A 20 8.61 -0.61 -14.88
C PRO A 20 7.17 -0.86 -14.46
N THR A 21 6.40 0.23 -14.32
CA THR A 21 4.95 0.18 -14.12
C THR A 21 4.26 -0.47 -15.31
N LEU A 22 3.42 -1.45 -15.07
CA LEU A 22 2.68 -2.19 -16.10
C LEU A 22 1.27 -1.66 -16.33
N SER A 23 0.57 -1.28 -15.25
CA SER A 23 -0.82 -0.81 -15.30
C SER A 23 -0.86 0.70 -15.55
N THR A 24 -0.50 1.11 -16.75
CA THR A 24 -0.47 2.53 -17.15
C THR A 24 -1.82 3.05 -17.62
N GLU A 25 -2.75 2.14 -17.95
CA GLU A 25 -4.08 2.49 -18.39
C GLU A 25 -5.11 2.18 -17.29
N ASN A 26 -6.10 3.06 -17.19
CA ASN A 26 -7.18 2.90 -16.24
C ASN A 26 -8.15 1.81 -16.67
N VAL A 27 -8.57 0.99 -15.72
CA VAL A 27 -9.73 0.10 -15.87
C VAL A 27 -10.94 0.80 -15.24
N PRO A 28 -12.00 1.13 -16.03
CA PRO A 28 -13.13 1.90 -15.54
C PRO A 28 -13.79 1.32 -14.29
N GLY A 29 -14.08 2.18 -13.32
CA GLY A 29 -14.66 1.80 -12.04
C GLY A 29 -13.63 1.49 -10.94
N ASN A 30 -12.34 1.55 -11.25
CA ASN A 30 -11.25 1.45 -10.29
C ASN A 30 -10.63 2.81 -10.05
N TYR A 31 -10.39 3.14 -8.78
CA TYR A 31 -9.93 4.44 -8.33
C TYR A 31 -8.78 4.32 -7.33
N MET A 32 -7.99 5.35 -7.26
CA MET A 32 -7.00 5.59 -6.19
C MET A 32 -7.29 6.93 -5.52
N ILE A 33 -6.82 7.09 -4.30
CA ILE A 33 -6.91 8.37 -3.59
C ILE A 33 -5.78 9.29 -4.04
N SER A 34 -6.13 10.53 -4.43
CA SER A 34 -5.15 11.47 -4.97
C SER A 34 -4.45 10.93 -6.24
N ASN A 35 -3.13 10.92 -6.28
CA ASN A 35 -2.34 10.52 -7.46
C ASN A 35 -1.55 9.24 -7.24
N GLN A 36 -1.81 8.49 -6.19
CA GLN A 36 -0.98 7.34 -5.84
C GLN A 36 -1.77 6.30 -5.07
N VAL A 37 -1.39 5.05 -5.27
CA VAL A 37 -1.96 3.91 -4.55
C VAL A 37 -1.34 3.80 -3.17
N TRP A 38 -0.04 4.02 -3.04
CA TRP A 38 0.64 3.96 -1.77
C TRP A 38 0.43 5.25 -0.98
N ILE A 39 -0.24 5.11 0.17
CA ILE A 39 -0.52 6.19 1.12
C ILE A 39 0.43 6.02 2.29
N ASN A 40 1.23 7.04 2.54
CA ASN A 40 2.01 7.12 3.77
C ASN A 40 1.86 8.50 4.41
N TYR A 41 2.20 8.57 5.67
CA TYR A 41 2.15 9.81 6.43
C TYR A 41 3.01 10.90 5.76
N GLY A 42 2.37 11.88 5.19
CA GLY A 42 3.00 13.01 4.47
C GLY A 42 2.77 13.06 2.96
N ASN A 43 2.29 11.99 2.34
CA ASN A 43 2.02 11.96 0.90
C ASN A 43 0.56 12.26 0.53
N LEU A 44 -0.27 12.64 1.49
CA LEU A 44 -1.69 12.87 1.28
C LEU A 44 -1.94 14.30 0.84
N HIS A 45 -2.11 14.47 -0.43
CA HIS A 45 -2.20 15.82 -0.98
C HIS A 45 -3.61 16.28 -1.37
N ARG A 46 -4.51 15.38 -1.72
CA ARG A 46 -5.86 15.77 -2.16
C ARG A 46 -6.92 14.76 -1.77
N LYS A 47 -8.03 15.24 -1.23
CA LYS A 47 -9.22 14.43 -0.93
C LYS A 47 -10.06 14.23 -2.19
N GLN A 48 -9.55 13.50 -3.15
CA GLN A 48 -10.27 13.19 -4.39
C GLN A 48 -9.92 11.78 -4.88
N LEU A 49 -10.85 11.19 -5.62
CA LEU A 49 -10.61 9.93 -6.34
C LEU A 49 -10.14 10.24 -7.75
N ASN A 50 -9.08 9.59 -8.16
CA ASN A 50 -8.59 9.59 -9.52
C ASN A 50 -8.68 8.16 -10.09
N PRO A 51 -8.74 8.02 -11.43
CA PRO A 51 -8.64 6.72 -12.08
C PRO A 51 -7.42 5.94 -11.59
N LEU A 52 -7.61 4.66 -11.27
CA LEU A 52 -6.54 3.79 -10.82
C LEU A 52 -5.57 3.49 -11.95
N VAL A 53 -4.34 3.87 -11.76
CA VAL A 53 -3.20 3.47 -12.60
C VAL A 53 -2.03 3.09 -11.70
N GLY A 54 -1.13 2.27 -12.18
CA GLY A 54 0.15 2.06 -11.54
C GLY A 54 0.89 3.40 -11.50
N ASN A 55 1.46 3.73 -10.36
CA ASN A 55 2.13 5.01 -10.21
C ASN A 55 3.29 5.13 -11.19
N ILE A 56 3.40 6.29 -11.81
CA ILE A 56 4.67 6.73 -12.37
C ILE A 56 5.65 6.77 -11.20
N ALA A 57 6.81 6.17 -11.41
CA ALA A 57 7.88 6.10 -10.45
C ALA A 57 8.00 7.36 -9.56
N ILE A 58 7.65 7.22 -8.29
CA ILE A 58 7.82 8.31 -7.32
C ILE A 58 9.26 8.23 -6.83
N PRO A 59 10.08 9.26 -7.04
CA PRO A 59 11.41 9.28 -6.47
C PRO A 59 11.31 9.17 -4.95
N PHE A 60 11.99 8.24 -4.35
CA PHE A 60 12.08 8.13 -2.91
C PHE A 60 12.79 9.37 -2.36
N ARG A 61 12.03 10.26 -1.74
CA ARG A 61 12.53 11.50 -1.17
C ARG A 61 12.78 11.38 0.32
N GLN A 62 13.61 10.49 0.76
CA GLN A 62 14.14 10.63 2.11
C GLN A 62 15.64 10.51 2.09
N GLY A 63 16.23 11.61 2.26
CA GLY A 63 17.51 12.23 2.30
C GLY A 63 18.63 11.42 2.71
N LYS A 64 18.85 10.31 3.05
CA LYS A 64 20.06 9.52 3.31
C LYS A 64 19.90 8.04 3.03
N ASP A 65 18.69 7.63 2.65
CA ASP A 65 18.41 6.22 2.46
C ASP A 65 18.90 5.76 1.10
N VAL A 66 19.94 5.02 1.14
CA VAL A 66 20.68 4.47 -0.01
C VAL A 66 19.88 3.40 -0.75
N MET A 67 18.71 3.02 -0.25
CA MET A 67 17.83 2.01 -0.85
C MET A 67 17.27 2.43 -2.22
N SER A 68 17.38 3.69 -2.54
CA SER A 68 16.90 4.24 -3.81
C SER A 68 17.82 4.01 -5.01
N ARG A 69 18.95 3.35 -4.86
CA ARG A 69 19.98 3.41 -5.89
C ARG A 69 19.70 2.63 -7.16
N SER A 70 18.94 1.59 -7.14
CA SER A 70 18.76 0.79 -8.35
C SER A 70 17.53 1.15 -9.16
N ALA A 71 16.58 1.75 -8.57
CA ALA A 71 15.42 2.28 -9.24
C ALA A 71 14.65 3.26 -8.40
N GLY A 72 15.01 3.56 -7.19
CA GLY A 72 14.53 4.66 -6.34
C GLY A 72 13.02 4.88 -6.32
N THR A 73 12.23 3.94 -6.78
CA THR A 73 10.94 4.21 -7.30
C THR A 73 9.95 3.23 -6.72
N PHE A 74 9.02 3.79 -6.01
CA PHE A 74 7.76 3.12 -5.74
C PHE A 74 6.94 3.23 -7.03
N ALA A 75 6.77 2.15 -7.76
CA ALA A 75 6.01 2.15 -8.99
C ALA A 75 4.64 1.50 -8.77
N GLU A 76 4.52 0.21 -8.98
CA GLU A 76 3.22 -0.44 -8.97
C GLU A 76 3.08 -1.40 -7.77
N SER A 77 2.16 -1.09 -6.85
CA SER A 77 1.74 -2.04 -5.84
C SER A 77 1.05 -3.24 -6.49
N PRO A 78 1.28 -4.48 -6.02
CA PRO A 78 0.56 -5.66 -6.50
C PRO A 78 -0.96 -5.53 -6.41
N LEU A 79 -1.44 -4.64 -5.55
CA LEU A 79 -2.86 -4.33 -5.41
C LEU A 79 -3.49 -3.82 -6.71
N VAL A 80 -2.74 -3.06 -7.52
CA VAL A 80 -3.26 -2.52 -8.79
C VAL A 80 -3.66 -3.65 -9.73
N GLY A 81 -2.74 -4.59 -9.94
CA GLY A 81 -3.01 -5.77 -10.75
C GLY A 81 -4.15 -6.62 -10.19
N ALA A 82 -4.18 -6.82 -8.87
CA ALA A 82 -5.24 -7.57 -8.21
C ALA A 82 -6.63 -6.93 -8.41
N VAL A 83 -6.74 -5.61 -8.22
CA VAL A 83 -7.99 -4.86 -8.41
C VAL A 83 -8.43 -4.87 -9.88
N ASN A 84 -7.52 -4.69 -10.80
CA ASN A 84 -7.82 -4.75 -12.23
C ASN A 84 -8.30 -6.15 -12.64
N TYR A 85 -7.69 -7.21 -12.10
CA TYR A 85 -8.14 -8.58 -12.33
C TYR A 85 -9.53 -8.83 -11.75
N VAL A 86 -9.81 -8.37 -10.53
CA VAL A 86 -11.14 -8.47 -9.92
C VAL A 86 -12.19 -7.78 -10.80
N ARG A 87 -11.93 -6.57 -11.28
CA ARG A 87 -12.82 -5.85 -12.18
C ARG A 87 -13.08 -6.62 -13.47
N LEU A 88 -12.04 -7.19 -14.05
CA LEU A 88 -12.17 -8.02 -15.26
C LEU A 88 -13.08 -9.22 -15.04
N LYS A 89 -12.98 -9.88 -13.89
CA LYS A 89 -13.82 -11.04 -13.55
C LYS A 89 -15.23 -10.67 -13.06
N LYS A 90 -15.40 -9.48 -12.53
CA LYS A 90 -16.65 -8.97 -11.95
C LYS A 90 -16.98 -7.57 -12.49
N PRO A 91 -17.27 -7.42 -13.79
CA PRO A 91 -17.42 -6.11 -14.42
C PRO A 91 -18.58 -5.27 -13.86
N LYS A 92 -19.60 -5.93 -13.29
CA LYS A 92 -20.75 -5.28 -12.65
C LYS A 92 -20.57 -4.97 -11.18
N MET A 93 -19.39 -5.23 -10.61
CA MET A 93 -19.08 -4.94 -9.22
C MET A 93 -19.13 -3.43 -8.95
N ASP A 94 -19.40 -3.04 -7.71
CA ASP A 94 -19.31 -1.67 -7.26
C ASP A 94 -17.94 -1.04 -7.55
N LYS A 95 -17.87 0.28 -7.52
CA LYS A 95 -16.63 1.02 -7.71
C LYS A 95 -15.60 0.58 -6.68
N ILE A 96 -14.34 0.47 -7.07
CA ILE A 96 -13.26 0.04 -6.16
C ILE A 96 -12.30 1.19 -5.92
N ILE A 97 -11.99 1.45 -4.66
CA ILE A 97 -10.89 2.29 -4.23
C ILE A 97 -9.74 1.37 -3.81
N ALA A 98 -8.55 1.59 -4.34
CA ALA A 98 -7.36 0.82 -4.02
C ALA A 98 -6.33 1.68 -3.29
N THR A 99 -5.90 1.26 -2.10
CA THR A 99 -4.82 1.91 -1.34
C THR A 99 -3.85 0.90 -0.76
N SER A 100 -2.57 1.18 -0.85
CA SER A 100 -1.54 0.47 -0.11
C SER A 100 -1.06 1.34 1.05
N VAL A 101 -0.95 0.77 2.23
CA VAL A 101 -0.55 1.47 3.47
C VAL A 101 0.69 0.84 4.11
N GLY A 102 1.30 -0.12 3.46
CA GLY A 102 2.49 -0.79 3.97
C GLY A 102 3.69 0.14 4.14
N PHE A 103 4.65 -0.31 4.92
CA PHE A 103 5.87 0.44 5.17
C PHE A 103 7.12 -0.44 4.97
N SER A 104 8.07 0.07 4.19
CA SER A 104 9.28 -0.68 3.83
C SER A 104 10.14 -0.99 5.06
N GLY A 105 10.47 -2.27 5.22
CA GLY A 105 11.29 -2.75 6.35
C GLY A 105 10.56 -2.87 7.68
N ALA A 106 9.24 -2.66 7.73
CA ALA A 106 8.49 -2.78 8.96
C ALA A 106 8.30 -4.23 9.39
N SER A 107 8.38 -4.48 10.69
CA SER A 107 7.94 -5.73 11.30
C SER A 107 6.43 -5.78 11.47
N VAL A 108 5.88 -6.95 11.79
CA VAL A 108 4.45 -7.10 12.12
C VAL A 108 4.08 -6.22 13.30
N GLU A 109 4.93 -6.18 14.30
CA GLU A 109 4.74 -5.39 15.51
C GLU A 109 4.69 -3.89 15.19
N GLU A 110 5.56 -3.41 14.30
CA GLU A 110 5.59 -2.00 13.88
C GLU A 110 4.37 -1.59 13.04
N LEU A 111 3.75 -2.53 12.33
CA LEU A 111 2.52 -2.32 11.57
C LEU A 111 1.27 -2.41 12.44
N SER A 112 1.36 -2.96 13.64
CA SER A 112 0.23 -3.15 14.53
C SER A 112 -0.24 -1.84 15.15
N LYS A 113 -1.52 -1.82 15.55
CA LYS A 113 -2.12 -0.70 16.28
C LYS A 113 -1.45 -0.45 17.63
N GLU A 114 -1.00 -1.53 18.26
CA GLU A 114 -0.39 -1.52 19.59
C GLU A 114 1.13 -1.22 19.56
N SER A 115 1.66 -0.82 18.41
CA SER A 115 3.10 -0.54 18.28
C SER A 115 3.52 0.63 19.16
N GLU A 116 4.49 0.37 20.03
CA GLU A 116 5.09 1.39 20.89
C GLU A 116 6.20 2.19 20.19
N THR A 117 6.74 1.66 19.11
CA THR A 117 7.94 2.21 18.45
C THR A 117 7.65 2.96 17.17
N ARG A 118 6.62 2.54 16.43
CA ARG A 118 6.26 3.08 15.11
C ARG A 118 4.76 3.29 15.01
N THR A 119 4.37 4.26 14.23
CA THR A 119 2.97 4.65 14.07
C THR A 119 2.43 4.35 12.67
N HIS A 120 2.93 3.28 12.04
CA HIS A 120 2.55 2.93 10.65
C HIS A 120 1.07 2.57 10.54
N TYR A 121 0.45 2.05 11.59
CA TYR A 121 -0.99 1.83 11.63
C TYR A 121 -1.82 3.08 11.34
N LYS A 122 -1.27 4.27 11.59
CA LYS A 122 -1.93 5.54 11.25
C LYS A 122 -2.15 5.74 9.76
N ASP A 123 -1.31 5.16 8.92
CA ASP A 123 -1.49 5.22 7.48
C ASP A 123 -2.72 4.41 7.05
N PHE A 124 -2.96 3.27 7.71
CA PHE A 124 -4.19 2.49 7.54
C PHE A 124 -5.43 3.28 7.98
N GLU A 125 -5.43 3.82 9.20
CA GLU A 125 -6.54 4.65 9.71
C GLU A 125 -6.81 5.85 8.79
N THR A 126 -5.75 6.46 8.29
CA THR A 126 -5.84 7.59 7.36
C THR A 126 -6.47 7.18 6.03
N ALA A 127 -6.07 6.06 5.46
CA ALA A 127 -6.63 5.55 4.21
C ALA A 127 -8.14 5.29 4.34
N VAL A 128 -8.55 4.62 5.43
CA VAL A 128 -9.96 4.35 5.72
C VAL A 128 -10.76 5.65 5.90
N SER A 129 -10.23 6.58 6.70
CA SER A 129 -10.89 7.87 6.95
C SER A 129 -11.06 8.70 5.68
N LEU A 130 -10.03 8.75 4.85
CA LEU A 130 -10.09 9.48 3.57
C LEU A 130 -11.10 8.87 2.61
N ALA A 131 -11.10 7.56 2.45
CA ALA A 131 -12.06 6.89 1.59
C ALA A 131 -13.50 7.21 2.03
N SER A 132 -13.78 7.17 3.34
CA SER A 132 -15.09 7.53 3.90
C SER A 132 -15.45 8.99 3.59
N GLN A 133 -14.60 9.93 3.95
CA GLN A 133 -14.83 11.36 3.74
C GLN A 133 -15.08 11.71 2.26
N ILE A 134 -14.30 11.12 1.35
CA ILE A 134 -14.43 11.40 -0.08
C ILE A 134 -15.76 10.87 -0.61
N THR A 135 -16.14 9.64 -0.22
CA THR A 135 -17.39 9.04 -0.70
C THR A 135 -18.61 9.72 -0.10
N GLU A 136 -18.57 10.14 1.16
CA GLU A 136 -19.63 10.92 1.81
C GLU A 136 -19.88 12.26 1.10
N ILE A 137 -18.83 12.99 0.72
CA ILE A 137 -18.93 14.24 -0.07
C ILE A 137 -19.64 13.99 -1.40
N GLN A 138 -19.51 12.82 -1.97
CA GLN A 138 -20.18 12.42 -3.22
C GLN A 138 -21.60 11.88 -3.01
N GLY A 139 -22.10 11.87 -1.77
CA GLY A 139 -23.41 11.31 -1.44
C GLY A 139 -23.44 9.78 -1.53
N ASP A 140 -22.30 9.14 -1.39
CA ASP A 140 -22.13 7.69 -1.47
C ASP A 140 -21.47 7.16 -0.19
N PHE A 141 -21.29 5.85 -0.09
CA PHE A 141 -20.64 5.22 1.05
C PHE A 141 -19.61 4.18 0.59
N VAL A 142 -18.71 3.82 1.49
CA VAL A 142 -17.64 2.86 1.25
C VAL A 142 -17.67 1.73 2.28
N GLN A 143 -17.35 0.53 1.81
CA GLN A 143 -17.12 -0.64 2.65
C GLN A 143 -15.71 -1.16 2.37
N CYS A 144 -15.04 -1.70 3.39
CA CYS A 144 -13.75 -2.36 3.24
C CYS A 144 -13.94 -3.87 3.36
N PRO A 145 -14.19 -4.59 2.25
CA PRO A 145 -14.48 -6.02 2.29
C PRO A 145 -13.22 -6.87 2.44
N VAL A 146 -12.03 -6.34 2.14
CA VAL A 146 -10.80 -7.10 2.14
C VAL A 146 -9.59 -6.23 2.45
N ILE A 147 -8.71 -6.80 3.26
CA ILE A 147 -7.36 -6.31 3.49
C ILE A 147 -6.40 -7.40 3.01
N PHE A 148 -5.54 -7.05 2.07
CA PHE A 148 -4.45 -7.91 1.62
C PHE A 148 -3.25 -7.69 2.53
N TRP A 149 -2.74 -8.77 3.11
CA TRP A 149 -1.58 -8.71 3.98
C TRP A 149 -0.36 -9.28 3.26
N MET A 150 0.67 -8.46 3.07
CA MET A 150 1.91 -8.85 2.41
C MET A 150 3.10 -8.48 3.29
N GLN A 151 3.33 -9.29 4.31
CA GLN A 151 4.40 -9.10 5.28
C GLN A 151 4.90 -10.47 5.74
N GLY A 152 6.14 -10.55 6.18
CA GLY A 152 6.75 -11.77 6.72
C GLY A 152 8.26 -11.79 6.58
N GLU A 153 8.80 -11.14 5.57
CA GLU A 153 10.23 -11.23 5.24
C GLU A 153 11.10 -10.64 6.37
N PHE A 154 10.67 -9.55 6.99
CA PHE A 154 11.41 -8.97 8.10
C PHE A 154 11.39 -9.88 9.32
N ASN A 155 10.19 -10.30 9.74
CA ASN A 155 10.03 -11.17 10.90
C ASN A 155 10.61 -12.56 10.67
N TYR A 156 10.55 -13.09 9.43
CA TYR A 156 11.20 -14.36 9.11
C TYR A 156 12.70 -14.35 9.41
N GLY A 157 13.37 -13.24 9.08
CA GLY A 157 14.79 -13.08 9.36
C GLY A 157 15.13 -12.92 10.85
N THR A 158 14.19 -12.42 11.65
CA THR A 158 14.39 -12.14 13.09
C THR A 158 13.81 -13.22 14.00
N ALA A 159 12.68 -13.80 13.62
CA ALA A 159 11.95 -14.78 14.43
C ALA A 159 12.21 -16.23 14.02
N ASN A 160 12.91 -16.51 12.94
CA ASN A 160 13.30 -17.87 12.58
C ASN A 160 14.39 -18.34 13.56
N PRO A 161 14.14 -19.37 14.38
CA PRO A 161 15.09 -19.82 15.40
C PRO A 161 16.48 -20.14 14.84
N GLU A 162 16.53 -20.75 13.66
CA GLU A 162 17.79 -21.11 13.02
C GLU A 162 18.58 -19.87 12.53
N LYS A 163 17.89 -18.83 12.06
CA LYS A 163 18.53 -17.58 11.62
C LYS A 163 18.74 -16.60 12.76
N GLY A 164 17.85 -16.58 13.73
CA GLY A 164 17.99 -15.76 14.93
C GLY A 164 19.21 -16.17 15.76
N LEU A 165 19.43 -17.46 15.93
CA LEU A 165 20.62 -17.98 16.60
C LEU A 165 21.92 -17.59 15.88
N LYS A 166 21.94 -17.65 14.55
CA LYS A 166 23.12 -17.27 13.76
C LYS A 166 23.42 -15.78 13.78
N LYS A 167 22.45 -14.93 14.03
CA LYS A 167 22.68 -13.48 14.17
C LYS A 167 23.23 -13.07 15.52
N ASN A 168 23.04 -13.89 16.54
CA ASN A 168 23.47 -13.63 17.92
C ASN A 168 24.73 -14.40 18.30
N GLU A 169 25.30 -15.20 17.43
CA GLU A 169 26.60 -15.81 17.68
C GLU A 169 27.69 -14.75 17.40
N PRO A 170 28.49 -14.36 18.39
CA PRO A 170 29.65 -13.52 18.14
C PRO A 170 30.66 -14.32 17.32
N ASN A 171 31.15 -13.72 16.27
CA ASN A 171 32.30 -14.22 15.51
C ASN A 171 33.56 -14.20 16.40
#